data_1a54a7a527c2b5f729c5c18574c15df7
#
_entry.id   1a54a7a527c2b5f729c5c18574c15df7
#
_cell.length_a   1.000
_cell.length_b   1.000
_cell.length_c   1.000
_cell.angle_alpha   90.00
_cell.angle_beta   90.00
_cell.angle_gamma   90.00
#
_symmetry.space_group_name_H-M   'P 1'
#
loop_
_entity.id
_entity.type
_entity.pdbx_description
1 polymer ?
#
loop_
_entity_poly.entity_id
_entity_poly.type
_entity_poly.pdbx_seq_one_letter_code
_entity_poly.pdbx_strand_id
1 'polypeptide(L)'
;MPHLLLGLLLLAVGGAFAQTGYTKVDGRYYPYALDDCGDTIIIAQLSDVSVSSPEFFNNEDEYKLYRRYRIYAQRAYPYAVDAIRIFRETEYMTQNMSKRDRRRYIKRLQKELEEKFEEPLKKMSKTQGKVLIAMIERETEEPIYDLIKDLRGGLTARYWATLAGFYGHKLKQKYEIGDDRILDAVLDDFDVSYQLPEVK
;
A
#
# COMPACT_ATOMS: atom_id res chain seq x y z
N MET A 1 16.87 64.04 39.91
CA MET A 1 17.12 62.58 39.71
C MET A 1 15.83 61.89 39.25
N PRO A 2 15.69 61.57 37.98
CA PRO A 2 14.43 61.02 37.49
C PRO A 2 14.48 59.48 37.55
N HIS A 3 13.42 58.91 38.03
CA HIS A 3 13.16 57.49 38.14
C HIS A 3 12.76 56.93 36.77
N LEU A 4 13.56 56.01 36.25
CA LEU A 4 13.33 55.31 35.01
C LEU A 4 12.30 54.18 35.29
N LEU A 5 11.04 54.35 34.90
CA LEU A 5 10.02 53.31 34.87
C LEU A 5 10.18 52.48 33.61
N LEU A 6 10.78 51.31 33.75
CA LEU A 6 10.91 50.33 32.68
C LEU A 6 9.58 49.53 32.62
N GLY A 7 8.74 49.90 31.66
CA GLY A 7 7.49 49.17 31.37
C GLY A 7 7.79 47.88 30.65
N LEU A 8 7.60 46.77 31.34
CA LEU A 8 7.70 45.40 30.74
C LEU A 8 6.45 45.14 29.90
N LEU A 9 6.56 45.32 28.59
CA LEU A 9 5.50 44.98 27.64
C LEU A 9 5.46 43.44 27.45
N LEU A 10 4.57 42.75 28.17
CA LEU A 10 4.28 41.34 27.96
C LEU A 10 3.48 41.19 26.67
N LEU A 11 4.16 40.84 25.57
CA LEU A 11 3.50 40.35 24.36
C LEU A 11 2.90 38.97 24.63
N ALA A 12 1.64 38.93 24.94
CA ALA A 12 0.85 37.68 24.95
C ALA A 12 0.68 37.25 23.49
N VAL A 13 1.53 36.33 23.03
CA VAL A 13 1.31 35.59 21.79
C VAL A 13 0.19 34.61 22.07
N GLY A 14 -1.04 35.01 21.78
CA GLY A 14 -2.20 34.13 21.78
C GLY A 14 -2.05 33.11 20.66
N GLY A 15 -1.51 31.92 20.97
CA GLY A 15 -1.57 30.79 20.07
C GLY A 15 -3.02 30.40 19.86
N ALA A 16 -3.54 30.56 18.66
CA ALA A 16 -4.82 30.01 18.27
C ALA A 16 -4.68 28.49 18.26
N PHE A 17 -5.06 27.82 19.36
CA PHE A 17 -5.23 26.38 19.38
C PHE A 17 -6.50 26.05 18.59
N ALA A 18 -6.35 25.51 17.39
CA ALA A 18 -7.47 24.91 16.68
C ALA A 18 -8.03 23.78 17.59
N GLN A 19 -9.21 23.98 18.13
CA GLN A 19 -9.89 22.96 18.93
C GLN A 19 -10.39 21.88 17.99
N THR A 20 -9.64 20.78 17.90
CA THR A 20 -10.04 19.57 17.17
C THR A 20 -10.76 18.64 18.14
N GLY A 21 -11.96 18.21 17.78
CA GLY A 21 -12.76 17.25 18.56
C GLY A 21 -13.30 16.15 17.65
N TYR A 22 -14.13 15.25 18.21
CA TYR A 22 -14.84 14.24 17.44
C TYR A 22 -16.34 14.42 17.61
N THR A 23 -17.08 14.40 16.51
CA THR A 23 -18.55 14.42 16.49
C THR A 23 -19.10 13.12 15.91
N LYS A 24 -20.31 12.74 16.30
CA LYS A 24 -20.94 11.51 15.82
C LYS A 24 -22.01 11.85 14.78
N VAL A 25 -21.83 11.35 13.55
CA VAL A 25 -22.80 11.48 12.46
C VAL A 25 -23.13 10.07 11.95
N ASP A 26 -24.39 9.74 11.88
CA ASP A 26 -24.92 8.43 11.45
C ASP A 26 -24.24 7.23 12.12
N GLY A 27 -23.96 7.35 13.43
CA GLY A 27 -23.36 6.28 14.21
C GLY A 27 -21.83 6.18 14.13
N ARG A 28 -21.16 6.99 13.30
CA ARG A 28 -19.71 7.04 13.13
C ARG A 28 -19.13 8.30 13.72
N TYR A 29 -17.90 8.21 14.25
CA TYR A 29 -17.18 9.36 14.80
C TYR A 29 -16.28 9.99 13.73
N TYR A 30 -16.40 11.31 13.55
CA TYR A 30 -15.58 12.10 12.65
C TYR A 30 -14.85 13.19 13.41
N PRO A 31 -13.57 13.47 13.09
CA PRO A 31 -12.90 14.65 13.61
C PRO A 31 -13.58 15.90 13.05
N TYR A 32 -13.67 16.94 13.87
CA TYR A 32 -14.17 18.24 13.43
C TYR A 32 -13.22 19.36 13.82
N ALA A 33 -13.26 20.45 13.09
CA ALA A 33 -12.68 21.73 13.44
C ALA A 33 -13.79 22.78 13.52
N LEU A 34 -13.60 23.81 14.34
CA LEU A 34 -14.45 24.98 14.34
C LEU A 34 -13.85 26.00 13.38
N ASP A 35 -14.70 26.62 12.55
CA ASP A 35 -14.28 27.76 11.73
C ASP A 35 -14.24 29.06 12.55
N ASP A 36 -13.85 30.15 11.90
CA ASP A 36 -13.73 31.48 12.52
C ASP A 36 -15.09 32.03 13.02
N CYS A 37 -16.22 31.50 12.54
CA CYS A 37 -17.56 31.84 12.93
C CYS A 37 -18.10 30.96 14.04
N GLY A 38 -17.37 29.92 14.44
CA GLY A 38 -17.76 28.92 15.44
C GLY A 38 -18.61 27.78 14.90
N ASP A 39 -18.74 27.65 13.58
CA ASP A 39 -19.46 26.56 12.96
C ASP A 39 -18.58 25.28 12.90
N THR A 40 -19.24 24.12 13.07
CA THR A 40 -18.59 22.84 13.11
C THR A 40 -18.34 22.32 11.69
N ILE A 41 -17.09 22.25 11.27
CA ILE A 41 -16.68 21.65 10.00
C ILE A 41 -16.25 20.21 10.25
N ILE A 42 -16.97 19.24 9.67
CA ILE A 42 -16.61 17.82 9.75
C ILE A 42 -15.47 17.52 8.78
N ILE A 43 -14.35 17.03 9.32
CA ILE A 43 -13.22 16.59 8.52
C ILE A 43 -13.41 15.10 8.22
N ALA A 44 -13.87 14.78 7.01
CA ALA A 44 -13.96 13.41 6.54
C ALA A 44 -12.86 13.16 5.53
N GLN A 45 -11.99 12.20 5.82
CA GLN A 45 -11.08 11.66 4.80
C GLN A 45 -11.91 10.69 3.95
N LEU A 46 -12.39 11.17 2.82
CA LEU A 46 -13.05 10.31 1.84
C LEU A 46 -11.99 9.40 1.25
N SER A 47 -12.24 8.09 1.30
CA SER A 47 -11.48 7.17 0.47
C SER A 47 -11.64 7.60 -0.98
N ASP A 48 -10.56 7.62 -1.74
CA ASP A 48 -10.63 7.91 -3.16
C ASP A 48 -11.68 7.01 -3.81
N VAL A 49 -12.75 7.62 -4.28
CA VAL A 49 -13.73 6.92 -5.10
C VAL A 49 -13.18 6.96 -6.52
N SER A 50 -12.52 5.89 -6.92
CA SER A 50 -12.21 5.68 -8.33
C SER A 50 -13.53 5.61 -9.09
N VAL A 51 -13.80 6.64 -9.88
CA VAL A 51 -14.90 6.63 -10.86
C VAL A 51 -14.33 5.98 -12.11
N SER A 52 -14.25 4.66 -12.11
CA SER A 52 -13.97 3.92 -13.33
C SER A 52 -15.14 4.12 -14.30
N SER A 53 -14.84 4.33 -15.57
CA SER A 53 -15.84 4.28 -16.65
C SER A 53 -16.64 3.00 -16.51
N PRO A 54 -17.97 3.03 -16.76
CA PRO A 54 -18.77 1.82 -16.73
C PRO A 54 -18.18 0.80 -17.71
N GLU A 55 -17.60 -0.28 -17.15
CA GLU A 55 -17.08 -1.37 -17.93
C GLU A 55 -18.22 -2.05 -18.68
N PHE A 56 -18.09 -2.13 -20.00
CA PHE A 56 -19.03 -2.89 -20.81
C PHE A 56 -18.62 -4.36 -20.81
N PHE A 57 -19.43 -5.18 -20.14
CA PHE A 57 -19.25 -6.62 -20.15
C PHE A 57 -20.01 -7.20 -21.34
N ASN A 58 -19.38 -8.10 -22.08
CA ASN A 58 -20.01 -8.75 -23.25
C ASN A 58 -21.10 -9.73 -22.84
N ASN A 59 -21.03 -10.26 -21.61
CA ASN A 59 -21.97 -11.22 -21.09
C ASN A 59 -21.96 -11.24 -19.54
N GLU A 60 -22.94 -11.96 -18.98
CA GLU A 60 -23.10 -12.08 -17.54
C GLU A 60 -21.92 -12.81 -16.85
N ASP A 61 -21.24 -13.69 -17.55
CA ASP A 61 -20.10 -14.43 -16.97
C ASP A 61 -18.87 -13.55 -16.82
N GLU A 62 -18.63 -12.61 -17.74
CA GLU A 62 -17.61 -11.58 -17.57
C GLU A 62 -17.90 -10.67 -16.35
N TYR A 63 -19.17 -10.28 -16.16
CA TYR A 63 -19.55 -9.50 -14.99
C TYR A 63 -19.38 -10.29 -13.68
N LYS A 64 -19.71 -11.58 -13.67
CA LYS A 64 -19.46 -12.45 -12.51
C LYS A 64 -17.96 -12.59 -12.24
N LEU A 65 -17.15 -12.70 -13.29
CA LEU A 65 -15.68 -12.77 -13.18
C LEU A 65 -15.11 -11.48 -12.62
N TYR A 66 -15.53 -10.30 -13.12
CA TYR A 66 -15.17 -8.99 -12.61
C TYR A 66 -15.46 -8.87 -11.11
N ARG A 67 -16.69 -9.17 -10.69
CA ARG A 67 -17.06 -9.13 -9.26
C ARG A 67 -16.18 -10.05 -8.41
N ARG A 68 -15.84 -11.22 -8.92
CA ARG A 68 -14.95 -12.16 -8.23
C ARG A 68 -13.52 -11.61 -8.11
N TYR A 69 -12.98 -11.09 -9.19
CA TYR A 69 -11.65 -10.47 -9.19
C TYR A 69 -11.59 -9.26 -8.24
N ARG A 70 -12.63 -8.45 -8.21
CA ARG A 70 -12.71 -7.30 -7.30
C ARG A 70 -12.66 -7.72 -5.82
N ILE A 71 -13.37 -8.78 -5.44
CA ILE A 71 -13.30 -9.33 -4.08
C ILE A 71 -11.88 -9.86 -3.78
N TYR A 72 -11.25 -10.50 -4.75
CA TYR A 72 -9.90 -11.01 -4.59
C TYR A 72 -8.88 -9.88 -4.51
N ALA A 73 -9.04 -8.84 -5.31
CA ALA A 73 -8.21 -7.64 -5.28
C ALA A 73 -8.32 -6.92 -3.93
N GLN A 74 -9.51 -6.72 -3.39
CA GLN A 74 -9.70 -6.15 -2.05
C GLN A 74 -8.97 -6.93 -0.95
N ARG A 75 -8.94 -8.26 -1.04
CA ARG A 75 -8.23 -9.12 -0.08
C ARG A 75 -6.72 -9.12 -0.29
N ALA A 76 -6.27 -9.02 -1.53
CA ALA A 76 -4.86 -9.00 -1.90
C ALA A 76 -4.20 -7.63 -1.67
N TYR A 77 -4.99 -6.56 -1.76
CA TYR A 77 -4.53 -5.17 -1.72
C TYR A 77 -3.56 -4.84 -0.59
N PRO A 78 -3.86 -5.11 0.70
CA PRO A 78 -2.94 -4.77 1.78
C PRO A 78 -1.59 -5.49 1.66
N TYR A 79 -1.58 -6.70 1.12
CA TYR A 79 -0.36 -7.46 0.89
C TYR A 79 0.42 -6.94 -0.32
N ALA A 80 -0.26 -6.47 -1.36
CA ALA A 80 0.37 -5.84 -2.52
C ALA A 80 1.09 -4.55 -2.13
N VAL A 81 0.40 -3.64 -1.43
CA VAL A 81 0.97 -2.38 -0.93
C VAL A 81 2.19 -2.63 -0.04
N ASP A 82 2.08 -3.57 0.91
CA ASP A 82 3.20 -3.92 1.79
C ASP A 82 4.39 -4.51 1.02
N ALA A 83 4.14 -5.38 0.04
CA ALA A 83 5.20 -6.00 -0.76
C ALA A 83 5.92 -4.94 -1.63
N ILE A 84 5.17 -4.08 -2.33
CA ILE A 84 5.73 -3.01 -3.16
C ILE A 84 6.58 -2.07 -2.31
N ARG A 85 6.08 -1.64 -1.15
CA ARG A 85 6.84 -0.83 -0.20
C ARG A 85 8.15 -1.50 0.17
N ILE A 86 8.12 -2.77 0.57
CA ILE A 86 9.31 -3.52 0.99
C ILE A 86 10.31 -3.64 -0.16
N PHE A 87 9.87 -3.88 -1.39
CA PHE A 87 10.74 -3.93 -2.56
C PHE A 87 11.40 -2.57 -2.83
N ARG A 88 10.65 -1.48 -2.88
CA ARG A 88 11.16 -0.13 -3.10
C ARG A 88 12.15 0.30 -1.99
N GLU A 89 11.80 0.08 -0.73
CA GLU A 89 12.68 0.38 0.42
C GLU A 89 13.96 -0.48 0.39
N THR A 90 13.83 -1.77 0.04
CA THR A 90 14.99 -2.68 -0.05
C THR A 90 15.94 -2.26 -1.15
N GLU A 91 15.43 -1.93 -2.32
CA GLU A 91 16.22 -1.42 -3.43
C GLU A 91 16.99 -0.16 -3.01
N TYR A 92 16.29 0.83 -2.47
CA TYR A 92 16.89 2.08 -2.00
C TYR A 92 17.97 1.85 -0.94
N MET A 93 17.67 1.07 0.10
CA MET A 93 18.58 0.81 1.21
C MET A 93 19.81 0.02 0.80
N THR A 94 19.70 -0.86 -0.18
CA THR A 94 20.80 -1.74 -0.57
C THR A 94 21.73 -1.17 -1.64
N GLN A 95 21.37 -0.07 -2.30
CA GLN A 95 22.14 0.56 -3.37
C GLN A 95 23.60 0.87 -2.97
N ASN A 96 23.80 1.41 -1.77
CA ASN A 96 25.10 1.85 -1.28
C ASN A 96 25.71 0.93 -0.20
N MET A 97 25.12 -0.25 0.03
CA MET A 97 25.61 -1.19 1.04
C MET A 97 26.80 -2.02 0.55
N SER A 98 27.74 -2.31 1.46
CA SER A 98 28.76 -3.33 1.19
C SER A 98 28.11 -4.71 0.99
N LYS A 99 28.77 -5.62 0.24
CA LYS A 99 28.26 -6.98 0.02
C LYS A 99 27.95 -7.72 1.33
N ARG A 100 28.73 -7.46 2.40
CA ARG A 100 28.54 -8.09 3.71
C ARG A 100 27.30 -7.55 4.41
N ASP A 101 27.11 -6.23 4.39
CA ASP A 101 25.98 -5.57 5.06
C ASP A 101 24.67 -5.85 4.31
N ARG A 102 24.70 -5.83 2.97
CA ARG A 102 23.57 -6.25 2.14
C ARG A 102 23.11 -7.67 2.49
N ARG A 103 24.04 -8.65 2.61
CA ARG A 103 23.68 -10.02 3.02
C ARG A 103 23.02 -10.08 4.40
N ARG A 104 23.49 -9.29 5.37
CA ARG A 104 22.89 -9.24 6.71
C ARG A 104 21.51 -8.62 6.68
N TYR A 105 21.34 -7.53 5.91
CA TYR A 105 20.08 -6.86 5.73
C TYR A 105 19.05 -7.79 5.09
N ILE A 106 19.39 -8.40 3.95
CA ILE A 106 18.51 -9.35 3.26
C ILE A 106 18.13 -10.53 4.15
N LYS A 107 19.05 -11.07 4.95
CA LYS A 107 18.74 -12.18 5.89
C LYS A 107 17.71 -11.78 6.96
N ARG A 108 17.77 -10.55 7.46
CA ARG A 108 16.75 -10.04 8.40
C ARG A 108 15.41 -9.86 7.70
N LEU A 109 15.43 -9.21 6.55
CA LEU A 109 14.23 -8.97 5.75
C LEU A 109 13.50 -10.27 5.38
N GLN A 110 14.24 -11.32 5.03
CA GLN A 110 13.68 -12.64 4.74
C GLN A 110 12.84 -13.18 5.89
N LYS A 111 13.36 -13.03 7.12
CA LYS A 111 12.65 -13.47 8.32
C LYS A 111 11.36 -12.66 8.54
N GLU A 112 11.43 -11.35 8.38
CA GLU A 112 10.25 -10.47 8.49
C GLU A 112 9.19 -10.80 7.42
N LEU A 113 9.62 -11.05 6.18
CA LEU A 113 8.73 -11.45 5.09
C LEU A 113 8.08 -12.81 5.36
N GLU A 114 8.84 -13.79 5.87
CA GLU A 114 8.32 -15.10 6.23
C GLU A 114 7.24 -14.96 7.32
N GLU A 115 7.54 -14.24 8.40
CA GLU A 115 6.62 -14.01 9.51
C GLU A 115 5.34 -13.27 9.06
N LYS A 116 5.47 -12.30 8.16
CA LYS A 116 4.35 -11.46 7.71
C LYS A 116 3.47 -12.11 6.65
N PHE A 117 4.07 -12.79 5.68
CA PHE A 117 3.37 -13.23 4.48
C PHE A 117 3.13 -14.75 4.40
N GLU A 118 3.86 -15.59 5.15
CA GLU A 118 3.73 -17.05 4.99
C GLU A 118 2.31 -17.53 5.23
N GLU A 119 1.72 -17.19 6.36
CA GLU A 119 0.37 -17.65 6.71
C GLU A 119 -0.73 -17.04 5.84
N PRO A 120 -0.74 -15.73 5.52
CA PRO A 120 -1.68 -15.17 4.57
C PRO A 120 -1.60 -15.82 3.19
N LEU A 121 -0.40 -16.00 2.65
CA LEU A 121 -0.22 -16.58 1.31
C LEU A 121 -0.66 -18.04 1.23
N LYS A 122 -0.42 -18.84 2.27
CA LYS A 122 -0.91 -20.22 2.35
C LYS A 122 -2.43 -20.31 2.30
N LYS A 123 -3.14 -19.31 2.82
CA LYS A 123 -4.60 -19.25 2.87
C LYS A 123 -5.23 -18.72 1.58
N MET A 124 -4.43 -18.13 0.70
CA MET A 124 -4.92 -17.63 -0.58
C MET A 124 -5.21 -18.77 -1.56
N SER A 125 -6.30 -18.64 -2.30
CA SER A 125 -6.54 -19.48 -3.48
C SER A 125 -5.56 -19.12 -4.60
N LYS A 126 -5.38 -20.03 -5.57
CA LYS A 126 -4.52 -19.77 -6.75
C LYS A 126 -4.89 -18.48 -7.48
N THR A 127 -6.20 -18.22 -7.61
CA THR A 127 -6.68 -17.01 -8.29
C THR A 127 -6.40 -15.75 -7.46
N GLN A 128 -6.54 -15.80 -6.14
CA GLN A 128 -6.16 -14.68 -5.28
C GLN A 128 -4.67 -14.38 -5.36
N GLY A 129 -3.83 -15.41 -5.32
CA GLY A 129 -2.39 -15.26 -5.51
C GLY A 129 -2.03 -14.69 -6.88
N LYS A 130 -2.75 -15.09 -7.95
CA LYS A 130 -2.61 -14.52 -9.28
C LYS A 130 -2.91 -13.01 -9.29
N VAL A 131 -4.00 -12.60 -8.66
CA VAL A 131 -4.40 -11.19 -8.56
C VAL A 131 -3.34 -10.40 -7.77
N LEU A 132 -2.86 -10.93 -6.64
CA LEU A 132 -1.80 -10.32 -5.83
C LEU A 132 -0.53 -10.06 -6.66
N ILE A 133 -0.08 -11.07 -7.40
CA ILE A 133 1.14 -10.96 -8.20
C ILE A 133 0.94 -9.95 -9.34
N ALA A 134 -0.22 -9.99 -10.02
CA ALA A 134 -0.54 -9.03 -11.08
C ALA A 134 -0.52 -7.57 -10.57
N MET A 135 -1.04 -7.31 -9.35
CA MET A 135 -0.94 -6.00 -8.70
C MET A 135 0.51 -5.55 -8.51
N ILE A 136 1.36 -6.45 -8.00
CA ILE A 136 2.77 -6.13 -7.73
C ILE A 136 3.51 -5.91 -9.05
N GLU A 137 3.41 -6.84 -10.01
CA GLU A 137 4.14 -6.78 -11.28
C GLU A 137 3.72 -5.59 -12.15
N ARG A 138 2.43 -5.18 -12.09
CA ARG A 138 1.93 -4.00 -12.78
C ARG A 138 2.55 -2.72 -12.23
N GLU A 139 2.66 -2.59 -10.91
CA GLU A 139 3.23 -1.41 -10.26
C GLU A 139 4.75 -1.36 -10.31
N THR A 140 5.41 -2.49 -10.17
CA THR A 140 6.88 -2.55 -10.17
C THR A 140 7.47 -2.63 -11.57
N GLU A 141 6.65 -2.96 -12.55
CA GLU A 141 7.07 -3.24 -13.94
C GLU A 141 8.10 -4.37 -14.08
N GLU A 142 8.23 -5.20 -13.06
CA GLU A 142 9.17 -6.33 -13.02
C GLU A 142 8.45 -7.66 -12.70
N PRO A 143 8.93 -8.80 -13.26
CA PRO A 143 8.42 -10.10 -12.87
C PRO A 143 8.66 -10.36 -11.39
N ILE A 144 7.69 -10.94 -10.67
CA ILE A 144 7.85 -11.28 -9.26
C ILE A 144 9.07 -12.17 -8.99
N TYR A 145 9.45 -13.00 -9.97
CA TYR A 145 10.65 -13.82 -9.89
C TYR A 145 11.92 -12.99 -9.71
N ASP A 146 12.06 -11.88 -10.44
CA ASP A 146 13.24 -11.03 -10.37
C ASP A 146 13.26 -10.21 -9.08
N LEU A 147 12.09 -9.70 -8.64
CA LEU A 147 11.94 -8.99 -7.37
C LEU A 147 12.40 -9.83 -6.16
N ILE A 148 12.08 -11.13 -6.16
CA ILE A 148 12.42 -12.03 -5.05
C ILE A 148 13.69 -12.84 -5.25
N LYS A 149 14.32 -12.76 -6.42
CA LYS A 149 15.56 -13.51 -6.77
C LYS A 149 16.69 -13.24 -5.79
N ASP A 150 16.88 -12.00 -5.41
CA ASP A 150 17.91 -11.59 -4.47
C ASP A 150 17.59 -12.02 -3.02
N LEU A 151 16.32 -12.32 -2.75
CA LEU A 151 15.84 -12.85 -1.48
C LEU A 151 15.97 -14.39 -1.38
N ARG A 152 16.42 -15.05 -2.45
CA ARG A 152 16.44 -16.52 -2.57
C ARG A 152 17.27 -17.25 -1.53
N GLY A 153 18.31 -16.62 -1.02
CA GLY A 153 19.27 -17.29 -0.13
C GLY A 153 18.74 -17.66 1.27
N GLY A 154 17.50 -17.31 1.60
CA GLY A 154 16.93 -17.54 2.93
C GLY A 154 15.44 -17.82 2.97
N LEU A 155 14.72 -17.60 1.86
CA LEU A 155 13.33 -18.02 1.78
C LEU A 155 13.26 -19.54 1.74
N THR A 156 12.49 -20.11 2.65
CA THR A 156 12.35 -21.56 2.74
C THR A 156 11.84 -22.16 1.45
N ALA A 157 12.21 -23.41 1.15
CA ALA A 157 11.68 -24.17 0.01
C ALA A 157 10.14 -24.18 -0.01
N ARG A 158 9.51 -24.08 1.16
CA ARG A 158 8.07 -24.01 1.34
C ARG A 158 7.48 -22.71 0.78
N TYR A 159 8.12 -21.57 1.00
CA TYR A 159 7.69 -20.28 0.47
C TYR A 159 7.72 -20.27 -1.06
N TRP A 160 8.81 -20.80 -1.64
CA TRP A 160 8.95 -20.98 -3.08
C TRP A 160 7.91 -21.92 -3.66
N ALA A 161 7.60 -23.00 -2.97
CA ALA A 161 6.57 -23.94 -3.39
C ALA A 161 5.18 -23.28 -3.40
N THR A 162 4.89 -22.40 -2.44
CA THR A 162 3.61 -21.66 -2.39
C THR A 162 3.50 -20.71 -3.57
N LEU A 163 4.52 -19.89 -3.83
CA LEU A 163 4.54 -18.99 -4.98
C LEU A 163 4.49 -19.74 -6.32
N ALA A 164 5.26 -20.82 -6.46
CA ALA A 164 5.20 -21.67 -7.64
C ALA A 164 3.81 -22.31 -7.84
N GLY A 165 3.12 -22.60 -6.75
CA GLY A 165 1.74 -23.13 -6.78
C GLY A 165 0.72 -22.14 -7.37
N PHE A 166 0.94 -20.83 -7.21
CA PHE A 166 0.08 -19.80 -7.79
C PHE A 166 0.28 -19.61 -9.30
N TYR A 167 1.52 -19.68 -9.76
CA TYR A 167 1.87 -19.28 -11.13
C TYR A 167 2.46 -20.39 -12.01
N GLY A 168 2.92 -21.48 -11.42
CA GLY A 168 3.58 -22.55 -12.17
C GLY A 168 4.78 -22.04 -12.96
N HIS A 169 4.82 -22.32 -14.27
CA HIS A 169 5.91 -21.93 -15.17
C HIS A 169 5.94 -20.42 -15.51
N LYS A 170 4.90 -19.65 -15.14
CA LYS A 170 4.76 -18.23 -15.53
C LYS A 170 5.41 -17.23 -14.57
N LEU A 171 6.06 -17.66 -13.50
CA LEU A 171 6.75 -16.76 -12.54
C LEU A 171 7.79 -15.83 -13.16
N LYS A 172 8.29 -16.16 -14.36
CA LYS A 172 9.29 -15.36 -15.10
C LYS A 172 8.66 -14.43 -16.15
N GLN A 173 7.35 -14.54 -16.36
CA GLN A 173 6.63 -13.69 -17.28
C GLN A 173 5.94 -12.61 -16.46
N LYS A 174 6.27 -11.35 -16.74
CA LYS A 174 5.58 -10.21 -16.15
C LYS A 174 4.12 -10.19 -16.61
N TYR A 175 3.23 -9.77 -15.72
CA TYR A 175 1.87 -9.42 -16.09
C TYR A 175 1.90 -8.15 -16.96
N GLU A 176 1.32 -8.21 -18.14
CA GLU A 176 1.20 -7.07 -19.03
C GLU A 176 -0.26 -6.61 -19.15
N ILE A 177 -0.45 -5.29 -19.25
CA ILE A 177 -1.79 -4.73 -19.51
C ILE A 177 -2.27 -5.28 -20.86
N GLY A 178 -3.46 -5.87 -20.86
CA GLY A 178 -4.01 -6.59 -22.01
C GLY A 178 -4.01 -8.11 -21.90
N ASP A 179 -3.29 -8.69 -20.94
CA ASP A 179 -3.27 -10.15 -20.70
C ASP A 179 -4.63 -10.68 -20.25
N ASP A 180 -5.35 -9.90 -19.45
CA ASP A 180 -6.68 -10.23 -18.93
C ASP A 180 -7.50 -8.94 -18.76
N ARG A 181 -8.29 -8.59 -19.77
CA ARG A 181 -9.09 -7.36 -19.79
C ARG A 181 -9.96 -7.16 -18.54
N ILE A 182 -10.53 -8.23 -18.03
CA ILE A 182 -11.39 -8.15 -16.83
C ILE A 182 -10.56 -7.90 -15.57
N LEU A 183 -9.37 -8.48 -15.49
CA LEU A 183 -8.46 -8.21 -14.40
C LEU A 183 -7.89 -6.80 -14.47
N ASP A 184 -7.54 -6.31 -15.67
CA ASP A 184 -7.08 -4.94 -15.87
C ASP A 184 -8.09 -3.92 -15.34
N ALA A 185 -9.36 -4.08 -15.74
CA ALA A 185 -10.44 -3.22 -15.28
C ALA A 185 -10.59 -3.21 -13.75
N VAL A 186 -10.33 -4.34 -13.11
CA VAL A 186 -10.33 -4.42 -11.64
C VAL A 186 -9.11 -3.73 -11.05
N LEU A 187 -7.92 -3.94 -11.62
CA LEU A 187 -6.68 -3.38 -11.09
C LEU A 187 -6.61 -1.86 -11.21
N ASP A 188 -7.31 -1.27 -12.19
CA ASP A 188 -7.45 0.18 -12.34
C ASP A 188 -8.16 0.86 -11.16
N ASP A 189 -8.98 0.11 -10.43
CA ASP A 189 -9.67 0.59 -9.22
C ASP A 189 -8.79 0.58 -7.95
N PHE A 190 -7.56 0.05 -8.02
CA PHE A 190 -6.69 -0.12 -6.86
C PHE A 190 -5.36 0.60 -7.02
N ASP A 191 -5.19 1.70 -6.32
CA ASP A 191 -3.90 2.38 -6.22
C ASP A 191 -3.00 1.65 -5.22
N VAL A 192 -1.99 0.97 -5.73
CA VAL A 192 -0.97 0.26 -4.93
C VAL A 192 0.38 0.99 -4.97
N SER A 193 0.44 2.20 -5.54
CA SER A 193 1.67 2.96 -5.67
C SER A 193 2.30 3.27 -4.31
N TYR A 194 3.63 3.27 -4.27
CA TYR A 194 4.40 3.65 -3.10
C TYR A 194 5.57 4.55 -3.51
N GLN A 195 5.62 5.72 -2.92
CA GLN A 195 6.74 6.64 -3.08
C GLN A 195 7.62 6.62 -1.84
N LEU A 196 8.93 6.53 -2.04
CA LEU A 196 9.89 6.65 -0.96
C LEU A 196 9.76 8.03 -0.30
N PRO A 197 9.79 8.13 1.05
CA PRO A 197 9.80 9.42 1.71
C PRO A 197 11.01 10.24 1.26
N GLU A 198 10.78 11.49 0.88
CA GLU A 198 11.87 12.41 0.56
C GLU A 198 12.76 12.58 1.80
N VAL A 199 14.02 12.22 1.68
CA VAL A 199 15.02 12.48 2.72
C VAL A 199 15.32 13.98 2.68
N LYS A 200 14.77 14.70 3.67
CA LYS A 200 15.12 16.12 3.91
C LYS A 200 16.47 16.24 4.60
#